data_b4914985639b4399f66d12559bc8d89f
#
_entry.id   b4914985639b4399f66d12559bc8d89f
#
_cell.length_a   1.000
_cell.length_b   1.000
_cell.length_c   1.000
_cell.angle_alpha   90.00
_cell.angle_beta   90.00
_cell.angle_gamma   90.00
#
_symmetry.space_group_name_H-M   'P 1'
#
loop_
_entity.id
_entity.type
_entity.pdbx_description
1 polymer ?
#
loop_
_entity_poly.entity_id
_entity_poly.type
_entity_poly.pdbx_seq_one_letter_code
_entity_poly.pdbx_strand_id
1 'polypeptide(L)'
;MAFDAFYLSAVLGEMEEKCRQARVEKIFQPSRDTLIFLLRCKEGREKLLIAANPTAPRLHLTTASPENPPEPPMFCMLLRKHLMGARLSAISQTPMERAVEFTFDCTDEMGYPIQKKLVVELMGRTCNVYLLGPEDRILDCLRRVGLDETSRPALPGLHYQPPRRVEKQDPRSLSQEGFLGLLRGPGADVLADRLMDTLGGLSPLVCREAALYAAGDVDARVEGLDPDTAAEELSRFFGDAFSAPAPWYWSAPDGTPKQFAFCPIYEYGQCQKAESFSALLDRFYTLRDRKDAMRQKSQALRKTVQNSCQRLKRKLSLQEKELAATLDRERLRQLGDILTANIHRIQKGQTSIRCEDFYDEDMKEIDIPLSPLLSPQQNAAKFYKDYSRMKNAQKELTRQMELGTEELSYLESVLEELNRAQTDGELEEIRQELYGGGYVRMDSARKRMKTAKLSPMRFESTDGFPIYVGRNNRQNDELTFRLARKDDIWCHASKVHGSHVIISCGGKTPPDNTVTQAAQLAAYYAESTGGQNIPVDVTTVKQVKKVPSGKPGMVIYHTYRTAIVNPYPDVRIDPLNAEATGE
;
A
#
# COMPACT_ATOMS: atom_id res chain seq x y z
N MET A 1 -5.67 -16.07 -8.98
CA MET A 1 -5.71 -16.09 -7.50
C MET A 1 -5.24 -17.46 -7.04
N ALA A 2 -4.29 -17.51 -6.11
CA ALA A 2 -3.76 -18.77 -5.58
C ALA A 2 -4.78 -19.60 -4.76
N PHE A 3 -5.79 -18.95 -4.16
CA PHE A 3 -6.88 -19.60 -3.42
C PHE A 3 -7.93 -20.14 -4.38
N ASP A 4 -7.78 -21.38 -4.81
CA ASP A 4 -8.69 -22.08 -5.72
C ASP A 4 -9.65 -23.05 -5.00
N ALA A 5 -10.46 -23.78 -5.78
CA ALA A 5 -11.46 -24.69 -5.19
C ALA A 5 -10.82 -25.89 -4.49
N PHE A 6 -9.67 -26.38 -4.96
CA PHE A 6 -9.00 -27.53 -4.36
C PHE A 6 -8.23 -27.15 -3.11
N TYR A 7 -7.61 -25.94 -3.09
CA TYR A 7 -7.06 -25.39 -1.85
C TYR A 7 -8.15 -25.21 -0.79
N LEU A 8 -9.30 -24.67 -1.18
CA LEU A 8 -10.46 -24.56 -0.28
C LEU A 8 -10.91 -25.93 0.21
N SER A 9 -11.00 -26.94 -0.66
CA SER A 9 -11.36 -28.31 -0.28
C SER A 9 -10.43 -28.87 0.82
N ALA A 10 -9.13 -28.63 0.71
CA ALA A 10 -8.15 -29.06 1.71
C ALA A 10 -8.33 -28.31 3.05
N VAL A 11 -8.59 -27.01 3.02
CA VAL A 11 -8.93 -26.22 4.22
C VAL A 11 -10.20 -26.74 4.89
N LEU A 12 -11.22 -27.09 4.10
CA LEU A 12 -12.47 -27.67 4.66
C LEU A 12 -12.24 -29.04 5.28
N GLY A 13 -11.34 -29.85 4.73
CA GLY A 13 -10.91 -31.11 5.34
C GLY A 13 -10.31 -30.90 6.74
N GLU A 14 -9.39 -29.91 6.90
CA GLU A 14 -8.84 -29.54 8.22
C GLU A 14 -9.96 -29.07 9.18
N MET A 15 -10.92 -28.32 8.66
CA MET A 15 -12.05 -27.83 9.47
C MET A 15 -12.98 -28.97 9.90
N GLU A 16 -13.26 -29.91 9.00
CA GLU A 16 -14.13 -31.04 9.33
C GLU A 16 -13.52 -31.90 10.42
N GLU A 17 -12.21 -32.13 10.39
CA GLU A 17 -11.47 -32.84 11.42
C GLU A 17 -11.56 -32.13 12.79
N LYS A 18 -11.29 -30.82 12.84
CA LYS A 18 -11.22 -30.06 14.08
C LYS A 18 -12.55 -29.54 14.59
N CYS A 19 -13.47 -29.14 13.69
CA CYS A 19 -14.67 -28.38 14.03
C CYS A 19 -15.96 -29.19 13.87
N ARG A 20 -15.90 -30.49 13.61
CA ARG A 20 -17.10 -31.33 13.50
C ARG A 20 -17.94 -31.26 14.77
N GLN A 21 -19.23 -30.93 14.63
CA GLN A 21 -20.17 -30.76 15.74
C GLN A 21 -19.81 -29.60 16.70
N ALA A 22 -18.97 -28.65 16.25
CA ALA A 22 -18.62 -27.48 17.06
C ALA A 22 -19.84 -26.61 17.34
N ARG A 23 -19.86 -25.99 18.52
CA ARG A 23 -20.89 -25.02 18.91
C ARG A 23 -20.41 -23.60 18.67
N VAL A 24 -21.22 -22.74 18.06
CA VAL A 24 -20.94 -21.30 17.88
C VAL A 24 -20.98 -20.59 19.23
N GLU A 25 -19.84 -20.13 19.71
CA GLU A 25 -19.70 -19.45 21.00
C GLU A 25 -19.79 -17.92 20.86
N LYS A 26 -19.16 -17.33 19.84
CA LYS A 26 -19.21 -15.89 19.55
C LYS A 26 -19.09 -15.64 18.05
N ILE A 27 -19.66 -14.52 17.61
CA ILE A 27 -19.55 -14.06 16.22
C ILE A 27 -19.10 -12.58 16.23
N PHE A 28 -18.12 -12.27 15.41
CA PHE A 28 -17.55 -10.94 15.24
C PHE A 28 -17.53 -10.56 13.76
N GLN A 29 -17.59 -9.27 13.49
CA GLN A 29 -17.42 -8.69 12.15
C GLN A 29 -16.46 -7.50 12.24
N PRO A 30 -15.12 -7.77 12.21
CA PRO A 30 -14.11 -6.73 12.38
C PRO A 30 -14.09 -5.71 11.23
N SER A 31 -14.48 -6.10 10.03
CA SER A 31 -14.58 -5.22 8.86
C SER A 31 -15.85 -5.47 8.09
N ARG A 32 -16.12 -4.61 7.10
CA ARG A 32 -17.32 -4.77 6.25
C ARG A 32 -17.43 -6.16 5.60
N ASP A 33 -16.32 -6.77 5.26
CA ASP A 33 -16.25 -7.97 4.43
C ASP A 33 -15.70 -9.20 5.17
N THR A 34 -15.42 -9.09 6.49
CA THR A 34 -14.78 -10.15 7.27
C THR A 34 -15.65 -10.54 8.46
N LEU A 35 -15.89 -11.85 8.61
CA LEU A 35 -16.58 -12.46 9.74
C LEU A 35 -15.61 -13.39 10.48
N ILE A 36 -15.75 -13.47 11.81
CA ILE A 36 -15.01 -14.42 12.65
C ILE A 36 -16.02 -15.14 13.56
N PHE A 37 -16.03 -16.46 13.46
CA PHE A 37 -16.81 -17.34 14.34
C PHE A 37 -15.89 -17.98 15.36
N LEU A 38 -16.13 -17.77 16.64
CA LEU A 38 -15.48 -18.54 17.69
C LEU A 38 -16.29 -19.82 17.91
N LEU A 39 -15.68 -20.95 17.58
CA LEU A 39 -16.26 -22.28 17.62
C LEU A 39 -15.70 -23.04 18.81
N ARG A 40 -16.58 -23.62 19.63
CA ARG A 40 -16.21 -24.54 20.70
C ARG A 40 -16.19 -25.96 20.14
N CYS A 41 -14.99 -26.47 19.91
CA CYS A 41 -14.73 -27.82 19.40
C CYS A 41 -14.51 -28.81 20.55
N LYS A 42 -14.30 -30.11 20.23
CA LYS A 42 -14.00 -31.13 21.23
C LYS A 42 -12.65 -30.87 21.92
N GLU A 43 -11.65 -30.47 21.17
CA GLU A 43 -10.27 -30.26 21.62
C GLU A 43 -9.94 -28.84 22.01
N GLY A 44 -10.92 -27.93 22.09
CA GLY A 44 -10.68 -26.56 22.46
C GLY A 44 -11.55 -25.55 21.73
N ARG A 45 -11.00 -24.38 21.46
CA ARG A 45 -11.66 -23.30 20.73
C ARG A 45 -10.92 -23.01 19.45
N GLU A 46 -11.65 -22.95 18.36
CA GLU A 46 -11.13 -22.57 17.05
C GLU A 46 -11.81 -21.29 16.56
N LYS A 47 -11.10 -20.49 15.80
CA LYS A 47 -11.65 -19.30 15.14
C LYS A 47 -11.74 -19.56 13.64
N LEU A 48 -12.95 -19.53 13.10
CA LEU A 48 -13.18 -19.57 11.67
C LEU A 48 -13.24 -18.15 11.14
N LEU A 49 -12.31 -17.78 10.25
CA LEU A 49 -12.32 -16.53 9.51
C LEU A 49 -12.96 -16.74 8.14
N ILE A 50 -13.91 -15.86 7.79
CA ILE A 50 -14.54 -15.79 6.46
C ILE A 50 -14.32 -14.36 5.95
N ALA A 51 -13.50 -14.21 4.92
CA ALA A 51 -13.28 -12.92 4.25
C ALA A 51 -13.89 -12.95 2.84
N ALA A 52 -15.07 -12.37 2.70
CA ALA A 52 -15.76 -12.19 1.42
C ALA A 52 -15.30 -10.90 0.72
N ASN A 53 -13.99 -10.66 0.71
CA ASN A 53 -13.37 -9.50 0.08
C ASN A 53 -13.06 -9.81 -1.39
N PRO A 54 -13.48 -9.00 -2.37
CA PRO A 54 -13.24 -9.26 -3.79
C PRO A 54 -11.76 -9.40 -4.19
N THR A 55 -10.85 -8.74 -3.46
CA THR A 55 -9.41 -8.74 -3.74
C THR A 55 -8.66 -9.88 -3.06
N ALA A 56 -9.19 -10.41 -1.95
CA ALA A 56 -8.55 -11.43 -1.12
C ALA A 56 -9.61 -12.37 -0.48
N PRO A 57 -10.47 -13.04 -1.30
CA PRO A 57 -11.49 -13.92 -0.77
C PRO A 57 -10.83 -15.16 -0.17
N ARG A 58 -11.23 -15.54 1.05
CA ARG A 58 -10.70 -16.71 1.75
C ARG A 58 -11.58 -17.16 2.90
N LEU A 59 -11.36 -18.40 3.32
CA LEU A 59 -11.97 -19.02 4.47
C LEU A 59 -10.95 -19.97 5.08
N HIS A 60 -10.68 -19.88 6.39
CA HIS A 60 -9.72 -20.74 7.08
C HIS A 60 -9.83 -20.60 8.60
N LEU A 61 -9.20 -21.50 9.33
CA LEU A 61 -9.00 -21.35 10.77
C LEU A 61 -7.88 -20.33 11.01
N THR A 62 -8.08 -19.43 12.01
CA THR A 62 -7.15 -18.32 12.26
C THR A 62 -6.78 -18.19 13.73
N THR A 63 -5.55 -17.80 14.00
CA THR A 63 -5.11 -17.36 15.33
C THR A 63 -5.30 -15.85 15.51
N ALA A 64 -5.51 -15.10 14.44
CA ALA A 64 -5.64 -13.66 14.47
C ALA A 64 -6.84 -13.16 15.31
N SER A 65 -6.67 -12.00 15.90
CA SER A 65 -7.71 -11.32 16.69
C SER A 65 -7.77 -9.85 16.29
N PRO A 66 -8.32 -9.53 15.10
CA PRO A 66 -8.43 -8.15 14.66
C PRO A 66 -9.36 -7.35 15.56
N GLU A 67 -9.13 -6.05 15.65
CA GLU A 67 -9.98 -5.13 16.41
C GLU A 67 -11.40 -5.10 15.84
N ASN A 68 -12.38 -5.16 16.73
CA ASN A 68 -13.78 -5.05 16.37
C ASN A 68 -14.25 -3.59 16.43
N PRO A 69 -15.17 -3.17 15.55
CA PRO A 69 -15.81 -1.85 15.66
C PRO A 69 -16.56 -1.73 16.99
N PRO A 70 -16.67 -0.51 17.56
CA PRO A 70 -17.39 -0.26 18.81
C PRO A 70 -18.85 -0.76 18.77
N GLU A 71 -19.50 -0.60 17.62
CA GLU A 71 -20.85 -1.09 17.38
C GLU A 71 -20.80 -2.20 16.31
N PRO A 72 -21.32 -3.40 16.59
CA PRO A 72 -21.33 -4.49 15.62
C PRO A 72 -22.29 -4.18 14.47
N PRO A 73 -21.90 -4.48 13.20
CA PRO A 73 -22.76 -4.31 12.03
C PRO A 73 -24.05 -5.12 12.12
N MET A 74 -25.11 -4.68 11.42
CA MET A 74 -26.43 -5.31 11.43
C MET A 74 -26.39 -6.79 11.06
N PHE A 75 -25.62 -7.18 10.04
CA PHE A 75 -25.49 -8.57 9.64
C PHE A 75 -24.86 -9.43 10.76
N CYS A 76 -23.87 -8.92 11.47
CA CYS A 76 -23.29 -9.57 12.65
C CYS A 76 -24.33 -9.79 13.74
N MET A 77 -25.17 -8.79 14.02
CA MET A 77 -26.23 -8.90 15.01
C MET A 77 -27.28 -9.95 14.61
N LEU A 78 -27.62 -10.01 13.35
CA LEU A 78 -28.53 -11.02 12.82
C LEU A 78 -27.92 -12.43 12.91
N LEU A 79 -26.65 -12.59 12.52
CA LEU A 79 -25.96 -13.88 12.70
C LEU A 79 -25.93 -14.31 14.16
N ARG A 80 -25.69 -13.37 15.11
CA ARG A 80 -25.75 -13.65 16.55
C ARG A 80 -27.15 -14.09 16.98
N LYS A 81 -28.21 -13.42 16.54
CA LYS A 81 -29.60 -13.78 16.85
C LYS A 81 -29.91 -15.23 16.43
N HIS A 82 -29.41 -15.64 15.28
CA HIS A 82 -29.80 -16.91 14.67
C HIS A 82 -28.86 -18.09 14.91
N LEU A 83 -27.56 -17.85 15.09
CA LEU A 83 -26.54 -18.90 15.15
C LEU A 83 -25.80 -19.01 16.49
N MET A 84 -26.02 -18.09 17.45
CA MET A 84 -25.40 -18.25 18.78
C MET A 84 -25.88 -19.52 19.46
N GLY A 85 -24.93 -20.35 19.93
CA GLY A 85 -25.20 -21.61 20.57
C GLY A 85 -25.58 -22.76 19.60
N ALA A 86 -25.76 -22.45 18.32
CA ALA A 86 -26.05 -23.45 17.28
C ALA A 86 -24.88 -24.42 17.09
N ARG A 87 -25.19 -25.65 16.63
CA ARG A 87 -24.22 -26.70 16.39
C ARG A 87 -23.94 -26.81 14.88
N LEU A 88 -22.68 -26.79 14.48
CA LEU A 88 -22.26 -27.04 13.10
C LEU A 88 -22.44 -28.54 12.80
N SER A 89 -23.45 -28.88 12.01
CA SER A 89 -23.80 -30.28 11.68
C SER A 89 -23.16 -30.79 10.40
N ALA A 90 -22.96 -29.90 9.39
CA ALA A 90 -22.33 -30.29 8.13
C ALA A 90 -21.58 -29.11 7.49
N ILE A 91 -20.54 -29.45 6.74
CA ILE A 91 -19.82 -28.57 5.85
C ILE A 91 -19.85 -29.21 4.46
N SER A 92 -20.27 -28.46 3.44
CA SER A 92 -20.29 -28.96 2.06
C SER A 92 -19.77 -27.90 1.09
N GLN A 93 -18.96 -28.32 0.13
CA GLN A 93 -18.45 -27.46 -0.94
C GLN A 93 -19.16 -27.80 -2.24
N THR A 94 -19.56 -26.78 -2.99
CA THR A 94 -19.99 -26.98 -4.37
C THR A 94 -18.79 -27.50 -5.19
N PRO A 95 -18.91 -28.65 -5.87
CA PRO A 95 -17.78 -29.23 -6.61
C PRO A 95 -17.13 -28.27 -7.59
N MET A 96 -15.79 -28.18 -7.53
CA MET A 96 -14.94 -27.29 -8.36
C MET A 96 -15.22 -25.80 -8.20
N GLU A 97 -16.03 -25.40 -7.21
CA GLU A 97 -16.36 -24.00 -6.97
C GLU A 97 -15.85 -23.53 -5.59
N ARG A 98 -15.62 -22.23 -5.46
CA ARG A 98 -15.29 -21.62 -4.18
C ARG A 98 -16.55 -21.16 -3.46
N ALA A 99 -17.51 -22.08 -3.34
CA ALA A 99 -18.77 -21.89 -2.62
C ALA A 99 -18.93 -23.00 -1.59
N VAL A 100 -19.20 -22.60 -0.34
CA VAL A 100 -19.31 -23.48 0.82
C VAL A 100 -20.63 -23.24 1.53
N GLU A 101 -21.29 -24.31 1.92
CA GLU A 101 -22.49 -24.32 2.76
C GLU A 101 -22.14 -24.90 4.12
N PHE A 102 -22.37 -24.14 5.18
CA PHE A 102 -22.32 -24.59 6.57
C PHE A 102 -23.74 -24.79 7.06
N THR A 103 -24.09 -26.02 7.48
CA THR A 103 -25.40 -26.35 8.07
C THR A 103 -25.29 -26.28 9.58
N PHE A 104 -26.20 -25.56 10.21
CA PHE A 104 -26.30 -25.43 11.65
C PHE A 104 -27.61 -25.95 12.18
N ASP A 105 -27.53 -26.83 13.19
CA ASP A 105 -28.69 -27.23 13.97
C ASP A 105 -28.99 -26.16 15.02
N CYS A 106 -30.15 -25.56 14.91
CA CYS A 106 -30.64 -24.45 15.73
C CYS A 106 -31.95 -24.83 16.40
N THR A 107 -32.44 -23.98 17.29
CA THR A 107 -33.81 -24.01 17.81
C THR A 107 -34.54 -22.74 17.39
N ASP A 108 -35.81 -22.85 17.06
CA ASP A 108 -36.65 -21.69 16.81
C ASP A 108 -37.07 -20.98 18.12
N GLU A 109 -37.86 -19.90 18.00
CA GLU A 109 -38.34 -19.14 19.16
C GLU A 109 -39.30 -19.95 20.06
N MET A 110 -39.87 -21.03 19.53
CA MET A 110 -40.75 -21.95 20.27
C MET A 110 -40.04 -23.19 20.82
N GLY A 111 -38.72 -23.32 20.56
CA GLY A 111 -37.89 -24.41 21.05
C GLY A 111 -37.85 -25.63 20.10
N TYR A 112 -38.48 -25.59 18.91
CA TYR A 112 -38.39 -26.66 17.94
C TYR A 112 -37.06 -26.69 17.19
N PRO A 113 -36.53 -27.89 16.90
CA PRO A 113 -35.31 -28.04 16.13
C PRO A 113 -35.51 -27.58 14.69
N ILE A 114 -34.63 -26.70 14.21
CA ILE A 114 -34.61 -26.23 12.83
C ILE A 114 -33.18 -26.21 12.32
N GLN A 115 -33.02 -26.31 11.02
CA GLN A 115 -31.73 -26.11 10.37
C GLN A 115 -31.67 -24.76 9.70
N LYS A 116 -30.49 -24.12 9.80
CA LYS A 116 -30.14 -22.89 9.07
C LYS A 116 -28.82 -23.10 8.34
N LYS A 117 -28.68 -22.44 7.19
CA LYS A 117 -27.49 -22.58 6.38
C LYS A 117 -26.78 -21.25 6.29
N LEU A 118 -25.45 -21.28 6.37
CA LEU A 118 -24.59 -20.15 6.03
C LEU A 118 -23.88 -20.48 4.72
N VAL A 119 -24.26 -19.83 3.64
CA VAL A 119 -23.62 -20.01 2.33
C VAL A 119 -22.58 -18.93 2.13
N VAL A 120 -21.36 -19.36 1.81
CA VAL A 120 -20.19 -18.49 1.60
C VAL A 120 -19.73 -18.64 0.16
N GLU A 121 -19.80 -17.57 -0.61
CA GLU A 121 -19.32 -17.50 -1.99
C GLU A 121 -18.04 -16.66 -2.04
N LEU A 122 -16.94 -17.24 -2.53
CA LEU A 122 -15.61 -16.62 -2.58
C LEU A 122 -15.14 -16.41 -4.02
N MET A 123 -16.04 -15.92 -4.88
CA MET A 123 -15.83 -15.78 -6.32
C MET A 123 -15.63 -14.33 -6.74
N GLY A 124 -14.43 -13.79 -6.55
CA GLY A 124 -14.04 -12.48 -7.05
C GLY A 124 -15.01 -11.35 -6.69
N ARG A 125 -15.54 -10.64 -7.67
CA ARG A 125 -16.44 -9.49 -7.45
C ARG A 125 -17.80 -9.87 -6.84
N THR A 126 -18.22 -11.12 -6.99
CA THR A 126 -19.50 -11.63 -6.51
C THR A 126 -19.41 -12.30 -5.14
N CYS A 127 -18.28 -12.15 -4.43
CA CYS A 127 -18.14 -12.66 -3.06
C CYS A 127 -19.27 -12.18 -2.16
N ASN A 128 -19.91 -13.12 -1.45
CA ASN A 128 -20.97 -12.80 -0.50
C ASN A 128 -21.11 -13.89 0.57
N VAL A 129 -21.82 -13.57 1.64
CA VAL A 129 -22.20 -14.52 2.69
C VAL A 129 -23.71 -14.39 2.91
N TYR A 130 -24.41 -15.50 2.83
CA TYR A 130 -25.87 -15.55 2.98
C TYR A 130 -26.24 -16.37 4.22
N LEU A 131 -27.14 -15.85 5.03
CA LEU A 131 -27.83 -16.65 6.05
C LEU A 131 -29.17 -17.08 5.48
N LEU A 132 -29.37 -18.38 5.36
CA LEU A 132 -30.61 -18.98 4.84
C LEU A 132 -31.41 -19.60 5.98
N GLY A 133 -32.71 -19.43 5.92
CA GLY A 133 -33.71 -20.12 6.72
C GLY A 133 -34.25 -21.38 6.02
N PRO A 134 -35.37 -21.91 6.50
CA PRO A 134 -36.07 -22.99 5.82
C PRO A 134 -36.35 -22.65 4.36
N GLU A 135 -36.42 -23.71 3.51
CA GLU A 135 -36.68 -23.58 2.06
C GLU A 135 -35.68 -22.69 1.33
N ASP A 136 -34.44 -22.56 1.83
CA ASP A 136 -33.38 -21.75 1.28
C ASP A 136 -33.77 -20.27 1.08
N ARG A 137 -34.65 -19.73 1.92
CA ARG A 137 -35.00 -18.31 1.95
C ARG A 137 -33.87 -17.52 2.59
N ILE A 138 -33.45 -16.44 1.92
CA ILE A 138 -32.44 -15.50 2.41
C ILE A 138 -33.03 -14.76 3.62
N LEU A 139 -32.48 -15.00 4.83
CA LEU A 139 -32.81 -14.19 6.00
C LEU A 139 -32.09 -12.84 5.95
N ASP A 140 -30.82 -12.84 5.56
CA ASP A 140 -30.05 -11.65 5.16
C ASP A 140 -28.73 -12.10 4.52
N CYS A 141 -27.96 -11.13 4.01
CA CYS A 141 -26.67 -11.37 3.40
C CYS A 141 -25.69 -10.24 3.73
N LEU A 142 -24.39 -10.54 3.61
CA LEU A 142 -23.32 -9.59 3.91
C LEU A 142 -23.36 -8.37 2.98
N ARG A 143 -23.66 -8.61 1.69
CA ARG A 143 -23.86 -7.58 0.67
C ARG A 143 -25.21 -7.76 0.03
N ARG A 144 -26.09 -6.81 0.22
CA ARG A 144 -27.37 -6.76 -0.46
C ARG A 144 -27.19 -6.24 -1.89
N VAL A 145 -27.78 -6.93 -2.84
CA VAL A 145 -27.76 -6.60 -4.27
C VAL A 145 -29.21 -6.49 -4.75
N GLY A 146 -29.56 -5.34 -5.34
CA GLY A 146 -30.92 -5.03 -5.77
C GLY A 146 -31.34 -5.79 -7.03
N LEU A 147 -32.65 -5.76 -7.31
CA LEU A 147 -33.25 -6.37 -8.51
C LEU A 147 -32.75 -5.71 -9.81
N ASP A 148 -32.44 -4.42 -9.74
CA ASP A 148 -32.00 -3.62 -10.89
C ASP A 148 -30.48 -3.74 -11.18
N GLU A 149 -29.71 -4.32 -10.24
CA GLU A 149 -28.26 -4.37 -10.33
C GLU A 149 -27.75 -5.67 -10.98
N THR A 150 -28.54 -6.75 -10.95
CA THR A 150 -28.11 -8.07 -11.42
C THR A 150 -29.27 -9.00 -11.69
N SER A 151 -29.02 -10.03 -12.53
CA SER A 151 -29.96 -11.15 -12.74
C SER A 151 -30.07 -12.08 -11.53
N ARG A 152 -29.23 -11.90 -10.50
CA ARG A 152 -29.16 -12.71 -9.29
C ARG A 152 -29.19 -11.82 -8.04
N PRO A 153 -30.36 -11.28 -7.70
CA PRO A 153 -30.52 -10.37 -6.56
C PRO A 153 -30.29 -11.09 -5.23
N ALA A 154 -29.75 -10.36 -4.26
CA ALA A 154 -29.44 -10.85 -2.91
C ALA A 154 -30.14 -9.96 -1.88
N LEU A 155 -31.42 -10.24 -1.61
CA LEU A 155 -32.26 -9.48 -0.69
C LEU A 155 -32.97 -10.42 0.29
N PRO A 156 -33.24 -9.99 1.53
CA PRO A 156 -34.06 -10.73 2.48
C PRO A 156 -35.42 -11.12 1.91
N GLY A 157 -35.86 -12.34 2.18
CA GLY A 157 -37.15 -12.88 1.72
C GLY A 157 -37.11 -13.58 0.35
N LEU A 158 -36.10 -13.34 -0.47
CA LEU A 158 -35.91 -14.06 -1.73
C LEU A 158 -35.35 -15.47 -1.49
N HIS A 159 -35.60 -16.36 -2.45
CA HIS A 159 -34.94 -17.67 -2.47
C HIS A 159 -33.48 -17.51 -2.94
N TYR A 160 -32.57 -18.19 -2.27
CA TYR A 160 -31.17 -18.25 -2.68
C TYR A 160 -31.04 -18.97 -4.02
N GLN A 161 -30.35 -18.35 -4.94
CA GLN A 161 -30.01 -18.95 -6.23
C GLN A 161 -28.49 -19.18 -6.28
N PRO A 162 -28.00 -20.41 -6.49
CA PRO A 162 -26.58 -20.66 -6.65
C PRO A 162 -26.02 -19.96 -7.89
N PRO A 163 -24.72 -19.65 -7.95
CA PRO A 163 -24.10 -19.11 -9.13
C PRO A 163 -24.22 -20.08 -10.31
N ARG A 164 -24.29 -19.53 -11.54
CA ARG A 164 -24.27 -20.34 -12.75
C ARG A 164 -22.95 -21.09 -12.81
N ARG A 165 -23.01 -22.41 -12.95
CA ARG A 165 -21.83 -23.26 -13.16
C ARG A 165 -21.36 -23.11 -14.61
N VAL A 166 -20.06 -23.00 -14.80
CA VAL A 166 -19.43 -23.18 -16.10
C VAL A 166 -19.16 -24.68 -16.25
N GLU A 167 -19.60 -25.28 -17.33
CA GLU A 167 -19.33 -26.69 -17.62
C GLU A 167 -17.84 -26.84 -17.91
N LYS A 168 -17.09 -27.30 -16.92
CA LYS A 168 -15.67 -27.65 -17.01
C LYS A 168 -15.45 -29.05 -16.48
N GLN A 169 -14.42 -29.71 -16.99
CA GLN A 169 -14.09 -31.07 -16.61
C GLN A 169 -13.43 -31.11 -15.21
N ASP A 170 -13.74 -32.13 -14.43
CA ASP A 170 -13.08 -32.34 -13.13
C ASP A 170 -11.70 -32.98 -13.37
N PRO A 171 -10.60 -32.29 -13.06
CA PRO A 171 -9.26 -32.81 -13.29
C PRO A 171 -8.95 -34.08 -12.50
N ARG A 172 -9.69 -34.36 -11.43
CA ARG A 172 -9.54 -35.59 -10.62
C ARG A 172 -10.07 -36.84 -11.30
N SER A 173 -11.00 -36.66 -12.25
CA SER A 173 -11.65 -37.76 -12.96
C SER A 173 -11.05 -38.05 -14.32
N LEU A 174 -10.09 -37.22 -14.78
CA LEU A 174 -9.47 -37.38 -16.08
C LEU A 174 -8.40 -38.48 -16.06
N SER A 175 -8.53 -39.43 -17.00
CA SER A 175 -7.46 -40.37 -17.34
C SER A 175 -6.43 -39.73 -18.27
N GLN A 176 -5.34 -40.45 -18.53
CA GLN A 176 -4.36 -40.06 -19.55
C GLN A 176 -5.02 -39.84 -20.92
N GLU A 177 -5.96 -40.70 -21.33
CA GLU A 177 -6.74 -40.54 -22.56
C GLU A 177 -7.60 -39.28 -22.56
N GLY A 178 -8.13 -38.85 -21.39
CA GLY A 178 -8.86 -37.61 -21.22
C GLY A 178 -7.96 -36.40 -21.45
N PHE A 179 -6.74 -36.39 -20.91
CA PHE A 179 -5.76 -35.34 -21.16
C PHE A 179 -5.30 -35.34 -22.64
N LEU A 180 -5.11 -36.50 -23.24
CA LEU A 180 -4.79 -36.62 -24.65
C LEU A 180 -5.89 -36.01 -25.53
N GLY A 181 -7.16 -36.29 -25.21
CA GLY A 181 -8.31 -35.68 -25.87
C GLY A 181 -8.35 -34.16 -25.75
N LEU A 182 -7.99 -33.64 -24.55
CA LEU A 182 -7.87 -32.19 -24.29
C LEU A 182 -6.76 -31.55 -25.14
N LEU A 183 -5.60 -32.20 -25.26
CA LEU A 183 -4.47 -31.71 -26.07
C LEU A 183 -4.74 -31.69 -27.55
N ARG A 184 -5.41 -32.73 -28.07
CA ARG A 184 -5.77 -32.87 -29.49
C ARG A 184 -7.01 -32.08 -29.89
N GLY A 185 -7.83 -31.68 -28.92
CA GLY A 185 -9.05 -30.91 -29.11
C GLY A 185 -8.81 -29.43 -29.44
N PRO A 186 -9.87 -28.71 -29.86
CA PRO A 186 -9.78 -27.26 -30.03
C PRO A 186 -9.61 -26.54 -28.68
N GLY A 187 -8.89 -25.42 -28.68
CA GLY A 187 -8.71 -24.62 -27.46
C GLY A 187 -7.58 -23.59 -27.61
N ALA A 188 -7.17 -22.99 -26.49
CA ALA A 188 -6.09 -22.02 -26.44
C ALA A 188 -4.74 -22.65 -26.89
N ASP A 189 -3.89 -21.85 -27.52
CA ASP A 189 -2.58 -22.32 -28.04
C ASP A 189 -1.58 -22.59 -26.91
N VAL A 190 -1.65 -21.83 -25.82
CA VAL A 190 -0.80 -22.01 -24.64
C VAL A 190 -1.40 -23.10 -23.75
N LEU A 191 -0.57 -24.06 -23.33
CA LEU A 191 -1.02 -25.22 -22.54
C LEU A 191 -1.68 -24.80 -21.24
N ALA A 192 -1.09 -23.87 -20.50
CA ALA A 192 -1.64 -23.38 -19.24
C ALA A 192 -3.05 -22.76 -19.40
N ASP A 193 -3.26 -21.99 -20.47
CA ASP A 193 -4.55 -21.38 -20.78
C ASP A 193 -5.57 -22.45 -21.21
N ARG A 194 -5.16 -23.43 -22.01
CA ARG A 194 -6.01 -24.56 -22.40
C ARG A 194 -6.48 -25.36 -21.19
N LEU A 195 -5.57 -25.65 -20.25
CA LEU A 195 -5.92 -26.30 -18.97
C LEU A 195 -6.89 -25.43 -18.18
N MET A 196 -6.64 -24.13 -18.10
CA MET A 196 -7.48 -23.18 -17.38
C MET A 196 -8.90 -23.08 -17.96
N ASP A 197 -9.03 -23.14 -19.29
CA ASP A 197 -10.31 -23.03 -19.98
C ASP A 197 -11.14 -24.32 -19.88
N THR A 198 -10.49 -25.47 -19.86
CA THR A 198 -11.15 -26.78 -19.89
C THR A 198 -11.41 -27.37 -18.51
N LEU A 199 -10.47 -27.19 -17.57
CA LEU A 199 -10.53 -27.79 -16.25
C LEU A 199 -11.17 -26.86 -15.23
N GLY A 200 -12.03 -27.39 -14.36
CA GLY A 200 -12.70 -26.65 -13.30
C GLY A 200 -11.87 -26.61 -12.01
N GLY A 201 -12.08 -25.56 -11.22
CA GLY A 201 -11.59 -25.47 -9.84
C GLY A 201 -10.13 -25.12 -9.63
N LEU A 202 -9.33 -25.04 -10.69
CA LEU A 202 -7.90 -24.75 -10.64
C LEU A 202 -7.61 -23.24 -10.69
N SER A 203 -6.50 -22.84 -10.08
CA SER A 203 -5.94 -21.49 -10.24
C SER A 203 -5.03 -21.40 -11.47
N PRO A 204 -4.82 -20.20 -12.04
CA PRO A 204 -3.83 -20.00 -13.10
C PRO A 204 -2.42 -20.47 -12.70
N LEU A 205 -2.07 -20.36 -11.42
CA LEU A 205 -0.80 -20.80 -10.89
C LEU A 205 -0.62 -22.32 -11.04
N VAL A 206 -1.63 -23.10 -10.66
CA VAL A 206 -1.58 -24.57 -10.79
C VAL A 206 -1.57 -25.01 -12.25
N CYS A 207 -2.31 -24.31 -13.13
CA CYS A 207 -2.27 -24.61 -14.58
C CYS A 207 -0.90 -24.34 -15.20
N ARG A 208 -0.23 -23.27 -14.80
CA ARG A 208 1.15 -22.94 -15.23
C ARG A 208 2.15 -23.95 -14.71
N GLU A 209 1.99 -24.38 -13.44
CA GLU A 209 2.83 -25.41 -12.84
C GLU A 209 2.67 -26.77 -13.54
N ALA A 210 1.44 -27.12 -13.90
CA ALA A 210 1.16 -28.31 -14.69
C ALA A 210 1.80 -28.23 -16.10
N ALA A 211 1.77 -27.06 -16.73
CA ALA A 211 2.44 -26.84 -18.01
C ALA A 211 3.96 -26.92 -17.88
N LEU A 212 4.54 -26.34 -16.84
CA LEU A 212 5.97 -26.43 -16.53
C LEU A 212 6.39 -27.89 -16.33
N TYR A 213 5.59 -28.66 -15.58
CA TYR A 213 5.86 -30.07 -15.30
C TYR A 213 5.82 -30.92 -16.58
N ALA A 214 4.78 -30.72 -17.41
CA ALA A 214 4.55 -31.53 -18.60
C ALA A 214 5.40 -31.15 -19.82
N ALA A 215 5.85 -29.89 -19.89
CA ALA A 215 6.52 -29.34 -21.08
C ALA A 215 7.85 -28.61 -20.80
N GLY A 216 8.23 -28.46 -19.53
CA GLY A 216 9.45 -27.74 -19.12
C GLY A 216 9.37 -26.21 -19.27
N ASP A 217 8.22 -25.66 -19.68
CA ASP A 217 8.00 -24.22 -19.86
C ASP A 217 6.55 -23.86 -19.47
N VAL A 218 6.37 -22.79 -18.71
CA VAL A 218 5.05 -22.28 -18.29
C VAL A 218 4.21 -21.74 -19.45
N ASP A 219 4.86 -21.27 -20.50
CA ASP A 219 4.24 -20.68 -21.70
C ASP A 219 4.30 -21.65 -22.91
N ALA A 220 4.50 -22.95 -22.64
CA ALA A 220 4.58 -23.98 -23.68
C ALA A 220 3.35 -23.96 -24.60
N ARG A 221 3.58 -24.01 -25.91
CA ARG A 221 2.52 -24.10 -26.94
C ARG A 221 2.18 -25.54 -27.22
N VAL A 222 0.89 -25.85 -27.28
CA VAL A 222 0.37 -27.22 -27.51
C VAL A 222 0.84 -27.79 -28.83
N GLU A 223 0.94 -26.99 -29.88
CA GLU A 223 1.42 -27.43 -31.24
C GLU A 223 2.86 -27.96 -31.22
N GLY A 224 3.69 -27.53 -30.27
CA GLY A 224 5.09 -27.93 -30.14
C GLY A 224 5.33 -29.16 -29.27
N LEU A 225 4.30 -29.74 -28.70
CA LEU A 225 4.38 -30.85 -27.74
C LEU A 225 4.15 -32.20 -28.45
N ASP A 226 4.78 -33.24 -27.91
CA ASP A 226 4.33 -34.59 -28.14
C ASP A 226 3.10 -34.86 -27.29
N PRO A 227 1.89 -35.03 -27.88
CA PRO A 227 0.66 -35.08 -27.09
C PRO A 227 0.59 -36.29 -26.14
N ASP A 228 1.19 -37.41 -26.51
CA ASP A 228 1.14 -38.65 -25.73
C ASP A 228 2.00 -38.51 -24.45
N THR A 229 3.22 -37.99 -24.59
CA THR A 229 4.11 -37.69 -23.46
C THR A 229 3.51 -36.61 -22.55
N ALA A 230 3.01 -35.51 -23.12
CA ALA A 230 2.41 -34.43 -22.33
C ALA A 230 1.15 -34.91 -21.57
N ALA A 231 0.32 -35.77 -22.18
CA ALA A 231 -0.85 -36.34 -21.49
C ALA A 231 -0.46 -37.25 -20.32
N GLU A 232 0.61 -38.04 -20.47
CA GLU A 232 1.13 -38.88 -19.39
C GLU A 232 1.63 -38.04 -18.22
N GLU A 233 2.45 -37.00 -18.51
CA GLU A 233 2.99 -36.12 -17.46
C GLU A 233 1.90 -35.28 -16.78
N LEU A 234 0.89 -34.80 -17.51
CA LEU A 234 -0.28 -34.13 -16.91
C LEU A 234 -1.06 -35.09 -16.00
N SER A 235 -1.29 -36.34 -16.43
CA SER A 235 -1.97 -37.35 -15.64
C SER A 235 -1.21 -37.67 -14.35
N ARG A 236 0.12 -37.75 -14.42
CA ARG A 236 1.00 -37.95 -13.27
C ARG A 236 0.96 -36.73 -12.34
N PHE A 237 1.14 -35.52 -12.85
CA PHE A 237 1.10 -34.29 -12.05
C PHE A 237 -0.22 -34.16 -11.24
N PHE A 238 -1.36 -34.29 -11.91
CA PHE A 238 -2.64 -34.17 -11.21
C PHE A 238 -2.92 -35.36 -10.29
N GLY A 239 -2.50 -36.58 -10.67
CA GLY A 239 -2.57 -37.74 -9.81
C GLY A 239 -1.83 -37.53 -8.49
N ASP A 240 -0.60 -37.08 -8.55
CA ASP A 240 0.23 -36.79 -7.37
C ASP A 240 -0.35 -35.61 -6.55
N ALA A 241 -0.75 -34.53 -7.21
CA ALA A 241 -1.29 -33.32 -6.57
C ALA A 241 -2.58 -33.61 -5.76
N PHE A 242 -3.45 -34.49 -6.26
CA PHE A 242 -4.71 -34.81 -5.60
C PHE A 242 -4.60 -35.99 -4.62
N SER A 243 -3.62 -36.88 -4.77
CA SER A 243 -3.41 -38.00 -3.84
C SER A 243 -2.85 -37.55 -2.50
N ALA A 244 -2.00 -36.53 -2.49
CA ALA A 244 -1.33 -36.01 -1.29
C ALA A 244 -1.30 -34.46 -1.27
N PRO A 245 -2.47 -33.80 -1.22
CA PRO A 245 -2.50 -32.33 -1.18
C PRO A 245 -1.79 -31.82 0.06
N ALA A 246 -0.95 -30.79 -0.11
CA ALA A 246 -0.23 -30.17 1.00
C ALA A 246 -0.08 -28.66 0.79
N PRO A 247 0.08 -27.88 1.88
CA PRO A 247 0.17 -26.41 1.80
C PRO A 247 1.57 -25.99 1.37
N TRP A 248 1.78 -25.87 0.08
CA TRP A 248 3.04 -25.40 -0.50
C TRP A 248 3.03 -23.91 -0.73
N TYR A 249 4.21 -23.27 -0.54
CA TYR A 249 4.37 -21.85 -0.78
C TYR A 249 5.77 -21.51 -1.26
N TRP A 250 5.87 -20.41 -1.99
CA TRP A 250 7.11 -19.78 -2.36
C TRP A 250 7.23 -18.43 -1.64
N SER A 251 8.44 -18.14 -1.11
CA SER A 251 8.75 -16.89 -0.41
C SER A 251 9.73 -16.05 -1.20
N ALA A 252 9.57 -14.72 -1.10
CA ALA A 252 10.61 -13.79 -1.52
C ALA A 252 11.86 -13.93 -0.63
N PRO A 253 13.02 -13.33 -1.03
CA PRO A 253 14.26 -13.38 -0.24
C PRO A 253 14.12 -12.87 1.21
N ASP A 254 13.13 -12.00 1.48
CA ASP A 254 12.78 -11.48 2.82
C ASP A 254 11.97 -12.48 3.67
N GLY A 255 11.77 -13.72 3.20
CA GLY A 255 10.97 -14.75 3.87
C GLY A 255 9.45 -14.55 3.80
N THR A 256 8.97 -13.50 3.11
CA THR A 256 7.53 -13.23 2.97
C THR A 256 6.91 -14.18 1.93
N PRO A 257 5.86 -14.96 2.28
CA PRO A 257 5.16 -15.79 1.31
C PRO A 257 4.51 -14.93 0.19
N LYS A 258 4.75 -15.29 -1.06
CA LYS A 258 4.23 -14.56 -2.24
C LYS A 258 3.25 -15.38 -3.07
N GLN A 259 3.45 -16.68 -3.14
CA GLN A 259 2.57 -17.62 -3.83
C GLN A 259 2.31 -18.84 -2.96
N PHE A 260 1.15 -19.47 -3.13
CA PHE A 260 0.83 -20.72 -2.47
C PHE A 260 -0.10 -21.58 -3.34
N ALA A 261 -0.04 -22.89 -3.15
CA ALA A 261 -0.91 -23.85 -3.83
C ALA A 261 -1.08 -25.11 -2.96
N PHE A 262 -2.00 -25.99 -3.36
CA PHE A 262 -2.18 -27.30 -2.74
C PHE A 262 -1.18 -28.37 -3.25
N CYS A 263 -0.36 -28.03 -4.24
CA CYS A 263 0.69 -28.84 -4.84
C CYS A 263 2.01 -28.07 -4.86
N PRO A 264 3.18 -28.72 -5.08
CA PRO A 264 4.47 -28.03 -5.20
C PRO A 264 4.46 -26.97 -6.30
N ILE A 265 5.22 -25.87 -6.10
CA ILE A 265 5.32 -24.73 -7.01
C ILE A 265 6.80 -24.51 -7.31
N TYR A 266 7.25 -24.81 -8.53
CA TYR A 266 8.65 -24.70 -8.97
C TYR A 266 8.89 -23.54 -9.95
N GLU A 267 7.83 -22.93 -10.49
CA GLU A 267 7.91 -21.77 -11.41
C GLU A 267 8.81 -20.64 -10.88
N TYR A 268 8.80 -20.42 -9.58
CA TYR A 268 9.58 -19.36 -8.90
C TYR A 268 10.85 -19.85 -8.21
N GLY A 269 11.18 -21.13 -8.30
CA GLY A 269 12.31 -21.78 -7.66
C GLY A 269 11.88 -22.73 -6.52
N GLN A 270 12.74 -22.91 -5.51
CA GLN A 270 12.44 -23.85 -4.41
C GLN A 270 11.23 -23.41 -3.60
N CYS A 271 10.23 -24.27 -3.49
CA CYS A 271 9.07 -24.10 -2.64
C CYS A 271 9.26 -24.76 -1.26
N GLN A 272 8.45 -24.34 -0.30
CA GLN A 272 8.45 -24.83 1.08
C GLN A 272 7.05 -25.34 1.43
N LYS A 273 6.99 -26.27 2.39
CA LYS A 273 5.73 -26.81 2.91
C LYS A 273 5.42 -26.19 4.27
N ALA A 274 4.18 -25.73 4.47
CA ALA A 274 3.71 -25.23 5.77
C ALA A 274 3.13 -26.38 6.62
N GLU A 275 2.86 -26.09 7.90
CA GLU A 275 2.29 -27.06 8.85
C GLU A 275 0.85 -27.43 8.50
N SER A 276 0.04 -26.46 8.08
CA SER A 276 -1.36 -26.67 7.67
C SER A 276 -1.78 -25.63 6.63
N PHE A 277 -2.86 -25.92 5.91
CA PHE A 277 -3.45 -25.00 4.92
C PHE A 277 -3.94 -23.70 5.58
N SER A 278 -4.57 -23.82 6.74
CA SER A 278 -5.05 -22.68 7.52
C SER A 278 -3.90 -21.82 8.04
N ALA A 279 -2.84 -22.42 8.58
CA ALA A 279 -1.66 -21.69 9.09
C ALA A 279 -0.95 -20.91 7.98
N LEU A 280 -0.85 -21.50 6.77
CA LEU A 280 -0.28 -20.82 5.62
C LEU A 280 -1.09 -19.60 5.21
N LEU A 281 -2.42 -19.72 5.12
CA LEU A 281 -3.30 -18.59 4.81
C LEU A 281 -3.22 -17.49 5.87
N ASP A 282 -3.19 -17.88 7.15
CA ASP A 282 -3.06 -16.94 8.25
C ASP A 282 -1.75 -16.14 8.11
N ARG A 283 -0.62 -16.80 7.91
CA ARG A 283 0.68 -16.17 7.68
C ARG A 283 0.69 -15.30 6.41
N PHE A 284 0.14 -15.78 5.30
CA PHE A 284 0.11 -15.09 4.01
C PHE A 284 -0.71 -13.80 4.06
N TYR A 285 -1.88 -13.85 4.69
CA TYR A 285 -2.82 -12.72 4.68
C TYR A 285 -2.67 -11.78 5.86
N THR A 286 -2.17 -12.22 7.02
CA THR A 286 -2.04 -11.34 8.20
C THR A 286 -1.20 -10.11 7.91
N LEU A 287 -0.05 -10.27 7.26
CA LEU A 287 0.82 -9.15 6.87
C LEU A 287 0.13 -8.23 5.84
N ARG A 288 -0.56 -8.82 4.88
CA ARG A 288 -1.29 -8.09 3.84
C ARG A 288 -2.46 -7.32 4.42
N ASP A 289 -3.26 -7.96 5.26
CA ASP A 289 -4.42 -7.34 5.91
C ASP A 289 -4.01 -6.20 6.83
N ARG A 290 -2.91 -6.33 7.58
CA ARG A 290 -2.35 -5.24 8.38
C ARG A 290 -1.97 -4.05 7.49
N LYS A 291 -1.27 -4.28 6.37
CA LYS A 291 -0.92 -3.24 5.41
C LYS A 291 -2.16 -2.57 4.80
N ASP A 292 -3.15 -3.36 4.39
CA ASP A 292 -4.38 -2.84 3.77
C ASP A 292 -5.24 -2.06 4.79
N ALA A 293 -5.38 -2.54 6.03
CA ALA A 293 -6.06 -1.83 7.10
C ALA A 293 -5.36 -0.50 7.42
N MET A 294 -4.03 -0.52 7.51
CA MET A 294 -3.22 0.66 7.74
C MET A 294 -3.33 1.67 6.59
N ARG A 295 -3.31 1.18 5.34
CA ARG A 295 -3.54 1.99 4.14
C ARG A 295 -4.92 2.66 4.15
N GLN A 296 -5.97 1.94 4.53
CA GLN A 296 -7.32 2.51 4.68
C GLN A 296 -7.40 3.55 5.80
N LYS A 297 -6.84 3.26 6.98
CA LYS A 297 -6.77 4.20 8.11
C LYS A 297 -5.99 5.48 7.75
N SER A 298 -4.91 5.36 6.96
CA SER A 298 -4.08 6.49 6.50
C SER A 298 -4.67 7.24 5.30
N GLN A 299 -5.65 6.68 4.57
CA GLN A 299 -6.15 7.21 3.30
C GLN A 299 -6.64 8.67 3.39
N ALA A 300 -7.37 9.02 4.44
CA ALA A 300 -7.86 10.38 4.64
C ALA A 300 -6.71 11.39 4.84
N LEU A 301 -5.69 11.01 5.63
CA LEU A 301 -4.49 11.83 5.83
C LEU A 301 -3.70 11.98 4.54
N ARG A 302 -3.47 10.89 3.83
CA ARG A 302 -2.78 10.89 2.52
C ARG A 302 -3.47 11.83 1.53
N LYS A 303 -4.80 11.73 1.39
CA LYS A 303 -5.57 12.60 0.49
C LYS A 303 -5.42 14.08 0.86
N THR A 304 -5.42 14.40 2.17
CA THR A 304 -5.24 15.78 2.64
C THR A 304 -3.85 16.30 2.29
N VAL A 305 -2.80 15.54 2.56
CA VAL A 305 -1.41 15.94 2.26
C VAL A 305 -1.18 16.02 0.75
N GLN A 306 -1.65 15.05 -0.04
CA GLN A 306 -1.58 15.06 -1.51
C GLN A 306 -2.23 16.31 -2.11
N ASN A 307 -3.43 16.69 -1.62
CA ASN A 307 -4.10 17.91 -2.07
C ASN A 307 -3.28 19.17 -1.74
N SER A 308 -2.62 19.20 -0.58
CA SER A 308 -1.74 20.30 -0.19
C SER A 308 -0.50 20.37 -1.08
N CYS A 309 0.15 19.26 -1.36
CA CYS A 309 1.27 19.18 -2.31
C CYS A 309 0.87 19.67 -3.72
N GLN A 310 -0.30 19.23 -4.22
CA GLN A 310 -0.79 19.67 -5.53
C GLN A 310 -1.07 21.19 -5.59
N ARG A 311 -1.62 21.76 -4.52
CA ARG A 311 -1.84 23.21 -4.43
C ARG A 311 -0.52 23.97 -4.44
N LEU A 312 0.48 23.52 -3.68
CA LEU A 312 1.80 24.13 -3.64
C LEU A 312 2.51 24.03 -5.00
N LYS A 313 2.48 22.87 -5.66
CA LYS A 313 3.04 22.69 -7.01
C LYS A 313 2.44 23.67 -8.02
N ARG A 314 1.10 23.84 -8.00
CA ARG A 314 0.41 24.81 -8.86
C ARG A 314 0.82 26.25 -8.53
N LYS A 315 0.90 26.60 -7.24
CA LYS A 315 1.33 27.93 -6.79
C LYS A 315 2.75 28.22 -7.25
N LEU A 316 3.69 27.30 -7.05
CA LEU A 316 5.08 27.46 -7.48
C LEU A 316 5.19 27.64 -9.01
N SER A 317 4.47 26.85 -9.79
CA SER A 317 4.43 26.99 -11.26
C SER A 317 3.89 28.35 -11.73
N LEU A 318 2.90 28.92 -11.03
CA LEU A 318 2.43 30.29 -11.32
C LEU A 318 3.48 31.34 -10.94
N GLN A 319 4.10 31.19 -9.78
CA GLN A 319 5.17 32.10 -9.33
C GLN A 319 6.41 32.06 -10.24
N GLU A 320 6.76 30.89 -10.80
CA GLU A 320 7.82 30.76 -11.82
C GLU A 320 7.51 31.59 -13.08
N LYS A 321 6.28 31.54 -13.56
CA LYS A 321 5.83 32.35 -14.72
C LYS A 321 5.85 33.84 -14.41
N GLU A 322 5.39 34.21 -13.21
CA GLU A 322 5.44 35.61 -12.75
C GLU A 322 6.88 36.09 -12.59
N LEU A 323 7.77 35.24 -12.05
CA LEU A 323 9.18 35.55 -11.92
C LEU A 323 9.84 35.76 -13.30
N ALA A 324 9.55 34.88 -14.27
CA ALA A 324 10.05 35.04 -15.64
C ALA A 324 9.62 36.38 -16.27
N ALA A 325 8.40 36.83 -16.02
CA ALA A 325 7.91 38.12 -16.50
C ALA A 325 8.65 39.34 -15.88
N THR A 326 9.38 39.13 -14.77
CA THR A 326 10.17 40.21 -14.15
C THR A 326 11.60 40.34 -14.72
N LEU A 327 12.03 39.41 -15.59
CA LEU A 327 13.38 39.41 -16.16
C LEU A 327 13.64 40.62 -17.05
N ASP A 328 12.62 41.10 -17.78
CA ASP A 328 12.75 42.23 -18.71
C ASP A 328 12.75 43.60 -18.03
N ARG A 329 12.84 43.66 -16.70
CA ARG A 329 12.75 44.90 -15.94
C ARG A 329 13.87 45.91 -16.31
N GLU A 330 15.10 45.45 -16.65
CA GLU A 330 16.20 46.32 -17.01
C GLU A 330 15.86 47.15 -18.27
N ARG A 331 15.05 46.55 -19.16
CA ARG A 331 14.54 47.27 -20.34
C ARG A 331 13.66 48.45 -19.92
N LEU A 332 12.86 48.33 -18.88
CA LEU A 332 12.04 49.46 -18.37
C LEU A 332 12.93 50.60 -17.83
N ARG A 333 14.02 50.27 -17.14
CA ARG A 333 14.97 51.28 -16.68
C ARG A 333 15.60 51.99 -17.87
N GLN A 334 16.10 51.23 -18.87
CA GLN A 334 16.68 51.79 -20.10
C GLN A 334 15.71 52.71 -20.84
N LEU A 335 14.44 52.31 -20.99
CA LEU A 335 13.39 53.16 -21.59
C LEU A 335 13.15 54.45 -20.79
N GLY A 336 13.19 54.35 -19.46
CA GLY A 336 13.11 55.51 -18.57
C GLY A 336 14.29 56.49 -18.78
N ASP A 337 15.53 55.94 -18.90
CA ASP A 337 16.73 56.70 -19.17
C ASP A 337 16.68 57.40 -20.55
N ILE A 338 16.24 56.64 -21.60
CA ILE A 338 16.08 57.18 -22.97
C ILE A 338 15.05 58.31 -23.00
N LEU A 339 13.91 58.14 -22.34
CA LEU A 339 12.88 59.18 -22.24
C LEU A 339 13.37 60.40 -21.48
N THR A 340 14.13 60.20 -20.40
CA THR A 340 14.67 61.30 -19.61
C THR A 340 15.66 62.13 -20.44
N ALA A 341 16.53 61.48 -21.21
CA ALA A 341 17.47 62.14 -22.12
C ALA A 341 16.75 62.94 -23.23
N ASN A 342 15.62 62.50 -23.71
CA ASN A 342 14.84 63.11 -24.79
C ASN A 342 13.59 63.86 -24.29
N ILE A 343 13.54 64.27 -23.03
CA ILE A 343 12.36 64.86 -22.40
C ILE A 343 11.93 66.18 -23.07
N HIS A 344 12.89 66.96 -23.59
CA HIS A 344 12.68 68.20 -24.29
C HIS A 344 11.97 68.03 -25.66
N ARG A 345 11.96 66.78 -26.21
CA ARG A 345 11.33 66.51 -27.51
C ARG A 345 9.89 66.02 -27.34
N ILE A 346 9.45 65.77 -26.11
CA ILE A 346 8.12 65.16 -25.81
C ILE A 346 7.12 66.30 -25.55
N GLN A 347 6.01 66.27 -26.28
CA GLN A 347 4.87 67.20 -26.05
C GLN A 347 3.74 66.46 -25.28
N LYS A 348 3.06 67.21 -24.42
CA LYS A 348 1.88 66.69 -23.71
C LYS A 348 0.80 66.27 -24.69
N GLY A 349 0.26 65.07 -24.55
CA GLY A 349 -0.74 64.51 -25.46
C GLY A 349 -0.19 63.54 -26.51
N GLN A 350 1.13 63.40 -26.63
CA GLN A 350 1.70 62.38 -27.51
C GLN A 350 1.46 60.96 -27.00
N THR A 351 1.26 60.04 -27.95
CA THR A 351 1.02 58.59 -27.65
C THR A 351 2.30 57.75 -27.80
N SER A 352 3.33 58.26 -28.50
CA SER A 352 4.62 57.60 -28.65
C SER A 352 5.70 58.64 -29.00
N ILE A 353 6.96 58.28 -28.81
CA ILE A 353 8.11 59.01 -29.30
C ILE A 353 9.14 58.04 -29.89
N ARG A 354 9.73 58.43 -31.02
CA ARG A 354 10.84 57.73 -31.65
C ARG A 354 12.15 58.32 -31.18
N CYS A 355 13.00 57.45 -30.56
CA CYS A 355 14.30 57.83 -30.03
C CYS A 355 15.35 56.78 -30.40
N GLU A 356 16.61 57.18 -30.45
CA GLU A 356 17.77 56.28 -30.54
C GLU A 356 17.95 55.53 -29.24
N ASP A 357 18.13 54.22 -29.34
CA ASP A 357 18.44 53.35 -28.20
C ASP A 357 19.95 53.32 -27.96
N PHE A 358 20.44 54.16 -27.07
CA PHE A 358 21.88 54.23 -26.76
C PHE A 358 22.38 53.05 -25.89
N TYR A 359 21.50 52.06 -25.59
CA TYR A 359 21.88 50.79 -25.00
C TYR A 359 22.05 49.68 -26.06
N ASP A 360 21.62 49.92 -27.32
CA ASP A 360 21.87 49.02 -28.46
C ASP A 360 23.18 49.42 -29.15
N GLU A 361 24.06 48.45 -29.47
CA GLU A 361 25.37 48.72 -30.11
C GLU A 361 25.22 49.41 -31.47
N ASP A 362 24.13 49.14 -32.19
CA ASP A 362 23.83 49.74 -33.50
C ASP A 362 23.03 51.07 -33.37
N MET A 363 22.75 51.56 -32.17
CA MET A 363 21.94 52.77 -31.90
C MET A 363 20.59 52.78 -32.64
N LYS A 364 19.90 51.62 -32.69
CA LYS A 364 18.65 51.49 -33.40
C LYS A 364 17.57 52.40 -32.88
N GLU A 365 16.78 52.98 -33.80
CA GLU A 365 15.59 53.75 -33.41
C GLU A 365 14.52 52.82 -32.84
N ILE A 366 13.96 53.23 -31.70
CA ILE A 366 12.84 52.53 -31.05
C ILE A 366 11.67 53.47 -30.85
N ASP A 367 10.45 52.94 -30.96
CA ASP A 367 9.21 53.64 -30.63
C ASP A 367 8.83 53.35 -29.18
N ILE A 368 8.86 54.39 -28.33
CA ILE A 368 8.51 54.26 -26.92
C ILE A 368 7.07 54.73 -26.71
N PRO A 369 6.16 53.88 -26.18
CA PRO A 369 4.79 54.29 -25.93
C PRO A 369 4.68 55.26 -24.77
N LEU A 370 3.89 56.33 -24.94
CA LEU A 370 3.60 57.34 -23.95
C LEU A 370 2.11 57.38 -23.59
N SER A 371 1.82 57.74 -22.34
CA SER A 371 0.45 58.02 -21.93
C SER A 371 0.15 59.50 -22.23
N PRO A 372 -0.86 59.82 -23.08
CA PRO A 372 -1.20 61.20 -23.43
C PRO A 372 -1.77 62.02 -22.26
N LEU A 373 -2.20 61.34 -21.19
CA LEU A 373 -2.74 61.96 -19.97
C LEU A 373 -1.62 62.42 -19.00
N LEU A 374 -0.39 61.94 -19.19
CA LEU A 374 0.75 62.25 -18.32
C LEU A 374 1.67 63.30 -18.93
N SER A 375 2.35 64.08 -18.09
CA SER A 375 3.39 64.96 -18.55
C SER A 375 4.63 64.16 -19.03
N PRO A 376 5.55 64.74 -19.81
CA PRO A 376 6.81 64.09 -20.20
C PRO A 376 7.58 63.50 -19.02
N GLN A 377 7.70 64.24 -17.92
CA GLN A 377 8.37 63.84 -16.69
C GLN A 377 7.62 62.67 -16.01
N GLN A 378 6.28 62.72 -16.02
CA GLN A 378 5.46 61.63 -15.44
C GLN A 378 5.54 60.35 -16.25
N ASN A 379 5.68 60.43 -17.59
CA ASN A 379 5.87 59.24 -18.44
C ASN A 379 7.22 58.58 -18.14
N ALA A 380 8.33 59.33 -18.05
CA ALA A 380 9.63 58.79 -17.65
C ALA A 380 9.58 58.17 -16.23
N ALA A 381 8.99 58.92 -15.27
CA ALA A 381 8.83 58.43 -13.89
C ALA A 381 8.00 57.13 -13.81
N LYS A 382 7.04 56.92 -14.71
CA LYS A 382 6.24 55.69 -14.79
C LYS A 382 7.12 54.46 -15.07
N PHE A 383 8.06 54.55 -16.04
CA PHE A 383 8.97 53.45 -16.33
C PHE A 383 9.89 53.11 -15.14
N TYR A 384 10.41 54.08 -14.42
CA TYR A 384 11.18 53.84 -13.20
C TYR A 384 10.34 53.23 -12.06
N LYS A 385 9.10 53.67 -11.95
CA LYS A 385 8.15 53.09 -10.99
C LYS A 385 7.86 51.62 -11.32
N ASP A 386 7.64 51.31 -12.59
CA ASP A 386 7.39 49.94 -13.05
C ASP A 386 8.65 49.06 -12.89
N TYR A 387 9.85 49.60 -13.19
CA TYR A 387 11.13 48.94 -12.87
C TYR A 387 11.25 48.60 -11.37
N SER A 388 11.03 49.58 -10.50
CA SER A 388 11.12 49.38 -9.05
C SER A 388 10.10 48.37 -8.53
N ARG A 389 8.88 48.41 -9.09
CA ARG A 389 7.83 47.45 -8.77
C ARG A 389 8.22 46.01 -9.17
N MET A 390 8.75 45.82 -10.38
CA MET A 390 9.22 44.51 -10.85
C MET A 390 10.42 44.01 -10.05
N LYS A 391 11.38 44.88 -9.70
CA LYS A 391 12.52 44.54 -8.84
C LYS A 391 12.10 44.05 -7.47
N ASN A 392 11.10 44.70 -6.84
CA ASN A 392 10.57 44.29 -5.54
C ASN A 392 9.75 43.00 -5.66
N ALA A 393 8.98 42.87 -6.74
CA ALA A 393 8.20 41.63 -7.02
C ALA A 393 9.14 40.43 -7.19
N GLN A 394 10.25 40.58 -7.94
CA GLN A 394 11.24 39.50 -8.09
C GLN A 394 11.78 39.03 -6.74
N LYS A 395 12.21 39.97 -5.88
CA LYS A 395 12.78 39.65 -4.56
C LYS A 395 11.76 38.88 -3.69
N GLU A 396 10.51 39.33 -3.69
CA GLU A 396 9.46 38.70 -2.89
C GLU A 396 9.06 37.36 -3.48
N LEU A 397 8.93 37.20 -4.80
CA LEU A 397 8.64 35.95 -5.47
C LEU A 397 9.74 34.91 -5.20
N THR A 398 11.01 35.28 -5.33
CA THR A 398 12.14 34.37 -5.03
C THR A 398 12.05 33.86 -3.60
N ARG A 399 11.83 34.76 -2.62
CA ARG A 399 11.66 34.36 -1.21
C ARG A 399 10.46 33.44 -0.98
N GLN A 400 9.32 33.74 -1.62
CA GLN A 400 8.11 32.89 -1.49
C GLN A 400 8.29 31.52 -2.15
N MET A 401 9.00 31.47 -3.27
CA MET A 401 9.30 30.20 -3.94
C MET A 401 10.25 29.32 -3.12
N GLU A 402 11.27 29.90 -2.48
CA GLU A 402 12.14 29.17 -1.56
C GLU A 402 11.33 28.53 -0.42
N LEU A 403 10.50 29.33 0.28
CA LEU A 403 9.64 28.84 1.35
C LEU A 403 8.62 27.79 0.86
N GLY A 404 8.05 28.01 -0.33
CA GLY A 404 7.10 27.06 -0.93
C GLY A 404 7.75 25.73 -1.32
N THR A 405 8.99 25.76 -1.80
CA THR A 405 9.76 24.55 -2.14
C THR A 405 10.13 23.76 -0.88
N GLU A 406 10.56 24.43 0.19
CA GLU A 406 10.83 23.79 1.47
C GLU A 406 9.55 23.15 2.05
N GLU A 407 8.41 23.85 1.98
CA GLU A 407 7.12 23.32 2.45
C GLU A 407 6.67 22.13 1.62
N LEU A 408 6.86 22.15 0.30
CA LEU A 408 6.54 21.04 -0.58
C LEU A 408 7.40 19.80 -0.24
N SER A 409 8.70 19.96 -0.10
CA SER A 409 9.63 18.91 0.29
C SER A 409 9.24 18.28 1.64
N TYR A 410 8.88 19.11 2.63
CA TYR A 410 8.38 18.62 3.92
C TYR A 410 7.10 17.77 3.77
N LEU A 411 6.11 18.23 3.00
CA LEU A 411 4.87 17.46 2.81
C LEU A 411 5.08 16.18 2.00
N GLU A 412 6.03 16.16 1.08
CA GLU A 412 6.43 14.95 0.35
C GLU A 412 7.10 13.93 1.30
N SER A 413 7.95 14.38 2.23
CA SER A 413 8.50 13.50 3.27
C SER A 413 7.41 12.90 4.17
N VAL A 414 6.39 13.68 4.56
CA VAL A 414 5.25 13.18 5.34
C VAL A 414 4.42 12.16 4.55
N LEU A 415 4.26 12.33 3.23
CA LEU A 415 3.62 11.31 2.39
C LEU A 415 4.37 9.99 2.41
N GLU A 416 5.70 10.05 2.38
CA GLU A 416 6.53 8.85 2.45
C GLU A 416 6.43 8.17 3.83
N GLU A 417 6.40 8.94 4.91
CA GLU A 417 6.14 8.39 6.25
C GLU A 417 4.77 7.70 6.35
N LEU A 418 3.72 8.31 5.79
CA LEU A 418 2.39 7.70 5.71
C LEU A 418 2.38 6.40 4.88
N ASN A 419 3.28 6.27 3.89
CA ASN A 419 3.44 5.05 3.11
C ASN A 419 4.11 3.93 3.90
N ARG A 420 5.04 4.28 4.79
CA ARG A 420 5.82 3.34 5.60
C ARG A 420 5.17 2.98 6.93
N ALA A 421 4.22 3.79 7.42
CA ALA A 421 3.55 3.57 8.70
C ALA A 421 2.90 2.18 8.78
N GLN A 422 3.25 1.40 9.81
CA GLN A 422 2.79 0.03 10.03
C GLN A 422 1.92 -0.12 11.27
N THR A 423 1.93 0.87 12.17
CA THR A 423 1.20 0.84 13.44
C THR A 423 0.28 2.05 13.61
N ASP A 424 -0.79 1.87 14.40
CA ASP A 424 -1.70 2.97 14.73
C ASP A 424 -0.99 4.10 15.51
N GLY A 425 0.02 3.75 16.32
CA GLY A 425 0.85 4.73 17.02
C GLY A 425 1.63 5.64 16.08
N GLU A 426 2.25 5.07 15.03
CA GLU A 426 2.96 5.85 14.01
C GLU A 426 2.02 6.78 13.24
N LEU A 427 0.83 6.31 12.84
CA LEU A 427 -0.17 7.16 12.19
C LEU A 427 -0.64 8.31 13.10
N GLU A 428 -0.78 8.06 14.40
CA GLU A 428 -1.20 9.10 15.32
C GLU A 428 -0.10 10.14 15.57
N GLU A 429 1.18 9.73 15.62
CA GLU A 429 2.30 10.68 15.68
C GLU A 429 2.36 11.58 14.44
N ILE A 430 2.23 11.01 13.23
CA ILE A 430 2.18 11.77 11.97
C ILE A 430 0.97 12.71 11.97
N ARG A 431 -0.18 12.27 12.45
CA ARG A 431 -1.37 13.11 12.56
C ARG A 431 -1.16 14.28 13.50
N GLN A 432 -0.52 14.06 14.64
CA GLN A 432 -0.17 15.12 15.60
C GLN A 432 0.82 16.12 15.02
N GLU A 433 1.77 15.65 14.21
CA GLU A 433 2.70 16.50 13.49
C GLU A 433 1.96 17.40 12.48
N LEU A 434 1.09 16.81 11.64
CA LEU A 434 0.26 17.55 10.69
C LEU A 434 -0.71 18.53 11.36
N TYR A 435 -1.22 18.19 12.55
CA TYR A 435 -2.04 19.09 13.36
C TYR A 435 -1.22 20.28 13.88
N GLY A 436 -0.03 20.02 14.40
CA GLY A 436 0.91 21.07 14.84
C GLY A 436 1.32 22.01 13.72
N GLY A 437 1.43 21.50 12.49
CA GLY A 437 1.69 22.28 11.26
C GLY A 437 0.46 22.97 10.66
N GLY A 438 -0.74 22.74 11.20
CA GLY A 438 -2.00 23.35 10.71
C GLY A 438 -2.61 22.71 9.46
N TYR A 439 -2.12 21.54 9.04
CA TYR A 439 -2.59 20.84 7.83
C TYR A 439 -3.86 20.02 8.05
N VAL A 440 -4.10 19.59 9.27
CA VAL A 440 -5.31 18.82 9.65
C VAL A 440 -5.96 19.40 10.90
N ARG A 441 -7.27 19.15 11.04
CA ARG A 441 -8.01 19.48 12.27
C ARG A 441 -8.11 18.22 13.12
N MET A 442 -8.00 18.37 14.44
CA MET A 442 -8.25 17.28 15.39
C MET A 442 -9.59 17.46 16.09
N ASP A 443 -10.35 16.37 16.17
CA ASP A 443 -11.58 16.33 16.96
C ASP A 443 -11.28 16.42 18.46
N SER A 444 -12.21 17.02 19.22
CA SER A 444 -12.06 17.23 20.67
C SER A 444 -11.87 15.92 21.47
N ALA A 445 -12.46 14.82 21.01
CA ALA A 445 -12.30 13.49 21.62
C ALA A 445 -10.85 12.97 21.51
N ARG A 446 -10.21 13.15 20.34
CA ARG A 446 -8.83 12.72 20.09
C ARG A 446 -7.78 13.59 20.80
N LYS A 447 -8.06 14.87 21.01
CA LYS A 447 -7.17 15.75 21.81
C LYS A 447 -6.94 15.25 23.25
N ARG A 448 -7.85 14.44 23.80
CA ARG A 448 -7.78 13.90 25.15
C ARG A 448 -7.07 12.54 25.25
N MET A 449 -6.86 11.84 24.14
CA MET A 449 -6.13 10.58 24.15
C MET A 449 -4.62 10.87 24.20
N LYS A 450 -4.01 10.55 25.33
CA LYS A 450 -2.55 10.48 25.47
C LYS A 450 -2.10 9.15 24.83
N THR A 451 -1.63 9.20 23.59
CA THR A 451 -0.93 8.06 23.00
C THR A 451 0.46 7.93 23.64
N ALA A 452 0.87 6.72 23.93
CA ALA A 452 2.25 6.47 24.35
C ALA A 452 3.18 6.92 23.22
N LYS A 453 4.19 7.72 23.58
CA LYS A 453 5.19 8.21 22.61
C LYS A 453 6.04 7.01 22.18
N LEU A 454 6.11 6.77 20.89
CA LEU A 454 6.96 5.72 20.35
C LEU A 454 8.44 6.11 20.48
N SER A 455 9.28 5.14 20.82
CA SER A 455 10.73 5.32 20.79
C SER A 455 11.28 5.13 19.37
N PRO A 456 12.42 5.77 19.02
CA PRO A 456 13.13 5.44 17.78
C PRO A 456 13.44 3.94 17.73
N MET A 457 13.51 3.38 16.53
CA MET A 457 13.91 1.98 16.36
C MET A 457 15.37 1.83 16.77
N ARG A 458 15.66 0.75 17.50
CA ARG A 458 17.00 0.42 17.96
C ARG A 458 17.50 -0.85 17.27
N PHE A 459 18.71 -0.80 16.77
CA PHE A 459 19.44 -1.91 16.16
C PHE A 459 20.80 -2.02 16.82
N GLU A 460 21.44 -3.14 16.64
CA GLU A 460 22.82 -3.36 17.10
C GLU A 460 23.65 -3.86 15.93
N SER A 461 24.77 -3.18 15.67
CA SER A 461 25.71 -3.61 14.63
C SER A 461 26.39 -4.92 15.02
N THR A 462 26.96 -5.61 14.05
CA THR A 462 27.77 -6.83 14.30
C THR A 462 28.98 -6.57 15.20
N ASP A 463 29.42 -5.32 15.29
CA ASP A 463 30.51 -4.87 16.15
C ASP A 463 30.04 -4.39 17.54
N GLY A 464 28.73 -4.52 17.86
CA GLY A 464 28.15 -4.19 19.16
C GLY A 464 27.83 -2.69 19.36
N PHE A 465 27.79 -1.89 18.31
CA PHE A 465 27.39 -0.47 18.40
C PHE A 465 25.89 -0.32 18.28
N PRO A 466 25.23 0.44 19.19
CA PRO A 466 23.82 0.78 19.04
C PRO A 466 23.60 1.70 17.85
N ILE A 467 22.59 1.39 17.03
CA ILE A 467 22.15 2.19 15.89
C ILE A 467 20.69 2.56 16.10
N TYR A 468 20.35 3.82 16.01
CA TYR A 468 18.99 4.33 16.17
C TYR A 468 18.45 4.88 14.85
N VAL A 469 17.18 4.57 14.56
CA VAL A 469 16.50 4.99 13.33
C VAL A 469 15.21 5.71 13.71
N GLY A 470 15.03 6.93 13.18
CA GLY A 470 13.81 7.70 13.40
C GLY A 470 12.66 7.18 12.53
N ARG A 471 11.46 7.08 13.12
CA ARG A 471 10.25 6.56 12.45
C ARG A 471 9.54 7.63 11.61
N ASN A 472 9.67 8.89 11.98
CA ASN A 472 9.04 10.04 11.35
C ASN A 472 9.89 11.31 11.52
N ASN A 473 9.51 12.40 10.84
CA ASN A 473 10.25 13.68 10.85
C ASN A 473 10.45 14.23 12.25
N ARG A 474 9.45 14.11 13.11
CA ARG A 474 9.55 14.58 14.50
C ARG A 474 10.57 13.75 15.30
N GLN A 475 10.58 12.43 15.11
CA GLN A 475 11.58 11.56 15.74
C GLN A 475 12.96 11.76 15.13
N ASN A 476 13.07 11.98 13.81
CA ASN A 476 14.32 12.35 13.14
C ASN A 476 14.95 13.60 13.79
N ASP A 477 14.11 14.61 14.03
CA ASP A 477 14.51 15.86 14.68
C ASP A 477 14.95 15.64 16.13
N GLU A 478 14.16 14.89 16.91
CA GLU A 478 14.47 14.57 18.29
C GLU A 478 15.72 13.71 18.41
N LEU A 479 15.85 12.70 17.57
CA LEU A 479 17.00 11.80 17.55
C LEU A 479 18.29 12.57 17.26
N THR A 480 18.29 13.43 16.23
CA THR A 480 19.49 14.17 15.79
C THR A 480 19.88 15.29 16.76
N PHE A 481 18.90 16.07 17.29
CA PHE A 481 19.21 17.31 18.01
C PHE A 481 19.04 17.23 19.54
N ARG A 482 18.45 16.13 20.07
CA ARG A 482 18.23 15.99 21.52
C ARG A 482 18.88 14.72 22.08
N LEU A 483 18.82 13.58 21.37
CA LEU A 483 19.29 12.31 21.88
C LEU A 483 20.75 12.02 21.48
N ALA A 484 21.12 12.31 20.24
CA ALA A 484 22.46 12.08 19.74
C ALA A 484 23.49 13.04 20.33
N ARG A 485 24.72 12.55 20.54
CA ARG A 485 25.88 13.35 20.93
C ARG A 485 26.53 13.95 19.69
N LYS A 486 27.28 15.03 19.86
CA LYS A 486 27.95 15.75 18.75
C LYS A 486 28.92 14.87 17.94
N ASP A 487 29.54 13.88 18.59
CA ASP A 487 30.53 12.98 17.99
C ASP A 487 29.90 11.70 17.43
N ASP A 488 28.60 11.47 17.62
CA ASP A 488 27.88 10.36 17.00
C ASP A 488 27.83 10.52 15.48
N ILE A 489 27.76 9.40 14.76
CA ILE A 489 27.67 9.38 13.29
C ILE A 489 26.22 9.47 12.88
N TRP A 490 25.92 10.37 11.96
CA TRP A 490 24.64 10.56 11.31
C TRP A 490 24.70 10.06 9.87
N CYS A 491 23.70 9.26 9.45
CA CYS A 491 23.56 8.76 8.09
C CYS A 491 22.16 9.08 7.56
N HIS A 492 22.10 9.41 6.25
CA HIS A 492 20.84 9.68 5.55
C HIS A 492 20.99 9.41 4.05
N ALA A 493 19.98 8.86 3.39
CA ALA A 493 19.99 8.65 1.94
C ALA A 493 20.05 9.98 1.19
N SER A 494 20.99 10.10 0.25
CA SER A 494 21.30 11.36 -0.43
C SER A 494 20.17 11.78 -1.36
N LYS A 495 19.72 13.04 -1.24
CA LYS A 495 18.71 13.70 -2.11
C LYS A 495 17.34 12.99 -2.21
N VAL A 496 17.00 12.13 -1.28
CA VAL A 496 15.69 11.47 -1.18
C VAL A 496 15.14 11.59 0.23
N HIS A 497 13.82 11.42 0.40
CA HIS A 497 13.23 11.42 1.72
C HIS A 497 13.54 10.10 2.44
N GLY A 498 13.88 10.19 3.74
CA GLY A 498 14.29 9.02 4.50
C GLY A 498 14.37 9.26 6.00
N SER A 499 14.77 8.22 6.72
CA SER A 499 15.00 8.28 8.17
C SER A 499 16.41 8.78 8.48
N HIS A 500 16.53 9.53 9.57
CA HIS A 500 17.83 9.79 10.17
C HIS A 500 18.29 8.54 10.92
N VAL A 501 19.50 8.11 10.65
CA VAL A 501 20.14 6.96 11.30
C VAL A 501 21.34 7.46 12.11
N ILE A 502 21.39 7.12 13.39
CA ILE A 502 22.45 7.56 14.30
C ILE A 502 23.18 6.34 14.86
N ILE A 503 24.49 6.29 14.71
CA ILE A 503 25.36 5.36 15.43
C ILE A 503 25.76 6.02 16.74
N SER A 504 25.40 5.42 17.88
CA SER A 504 25.83 5.90 19.19
C SER A 504 27.25 5.44 19.46
N CYS A 505 28.20 6.34 19.28
CA CYS A 505 29.63 6.04 19.32
C CYS A 505 30.17 5.84 20.74
N GLY A 506 29.55 6.43 21.75
CA GLY A 506 30.01 6.33 23.15
C GLY A 506 31.44 6.82 23.37
N GLY A 507 31.95 7.74 22.54
CA GLY A 507 33.32 8.22 22.56
C GLY A 507 34.34 7.32 21.84
N LYS A 508 33.89 6.24 21.16
CA LYS A 508 34.71 5.34 20.36
C LYS A 508 34.52 5.61 18.87
N THR A 509 35.52 5.31 18.06
CA THR A 509 35.36 5.36 16.59
C THR A 509 34.74 4.07 16.10
N PRO A 510 33.56 4.09 15.45
CA PRO A 510 32.95 2.88 14.94
C PRO A 510 33.75 2.32 13.76
N PRO A 511 33.88 1.00 13.61
CA PRO A 511 34.48 0.36 12.44
C PRO A 511 33.71 0.68 11.15
N ASP A 512 34.37 0.57 10.01
CA ASP A 512 33.75 0.82 8.70
C ASP A 512 32.56 -0.13 8.41
N ASN A 513 32.60 -1.36 8.94
CA ASN A 513 31.49 -2.30 8.85
C ASN A 513 30.24 -1.78 9.57
N THR A 514 30.35 -1.25 10.80
CA THR A 514 29.26 -0.60 11.53
C THR A 514 28.68 0.59 10.75
N VAL A 515 29.56 1.42 10.14
CA VAL A 515 29.12 2.56 9.32
C VAL A 515 28.37 2.09 8.07
N THR A 516 28.85 1.02 7.44
CA THR A 516 28.20 0.39 6.28
C THR A 516 26.81 -0.14 6.66
N GLN A 517 26.67 -0.83 7.78
CA GLN A 517 25.39 -1.33 8.27
C GLN A 517 24.40 -0.20 8.58
N ALA A 518 24.86 0.90 9.18
CA ALA A 518 24.03 2.09 9.42
C ALA A 518 23.60 2.76 8.11
N ALA A 519 24.50 2.83 7.12
CA ALA A 519 24.18 3.34 5.80
C ALA A 519 23.15 2.44 5.07
N GLN A 520 23.27 1.11 5.19
CA GLN A 520 22.28 0.16 4.67
C GLN A 520 20.90 0.34 5.31
N LEU A 521 20.85 0.60 6.62
CA LEU A 521 19.60 0.96 7.31
C LEU A 521 19.04 2.27 6.78
N ALA A 522 19.86 3.31 6.57
CA ALA A 522 19.41 4.57 6.00
C ALA A 522 18.85 4.40 4.57
N ALA A 523 19.50 3.55 3.77
CA ALA A 523 19.01 3.19 2.43
C ALA A 523 17.69 2.41 2.49
N TYR A 524 17.54 1.48 3.44
CA TYR A 524 16.33 0.67 3.62
C TYR A 524 15.11 1.51 4.03
N TYR A 525 15.33 2.52 4.91
CA TYR A 525 14.30 3.44 5.37
C TYR A 525 14.22 4.73 4.53
N ALA A 526 14.58 4.68 3.24
CA ALA A 526 14.46 5.78 2.30
C ALA A 526 13.39 5.52 1.22
N GLU A 527 12.99 6.53 0.48
CA GLU A 527 12.01 6.47 -0.61
C GLU A 527 12.39 5.45 -1.70
N SER A 528 13.67 5.19 -1.88
CA SER A 528 14.23 4.34 -2.93
C SER A 528 14.36 2.86 -2.55
N THR A 529 13.56 2.35 -1.63
CA THR A 529 13.63 0.96 -1.08
C THR A 529 13.49 -0.19 -2.09
N GLY A 530 13.55 -0.01 -3.34
CA GLY A 530 13.59 -1.09 -4.36
C GLY A 530 14.84 -1.05 -5.23
N GLY A 531 15.72 -0.07 -5.02
CA GLY A 531 16.93 0.13 -5.81
C GLY A 531 18.16 -0.61 -5.25
N GLN A 532 19.16 -0.76 -6.10
CA GLN A 532 20.53 -1.16 -5.72
C GLN A 532 21.46 0.05 -5.79
N ASN A 533 22.58 0.02 -5.06
CA ASN A 533 23.60 1.07 -5.09
C ASN A 533 23.08 2.46 -4.67
N ILE A 534 22.38 2.52 -3.54
CA ILE A 534 21.80 3.75 -3.01
C ILE A 534 22.91 4.61 -2.37
N PRO A 535 23.07 5.89 -2.78
CA PRO A 535 24.01 6.81 -2.14
C PRO A 535 23.46 7.24 -0.77
N VAL A 536 24.29 7.12 0.27
CA VAL A 536 23.99 7.54 1.64
C VAL A 536 25.06 8.50 2.13
N ASP A 537 24.65 9.67 2.57
CA ASP A 537 25.53 10.66 3.14
C ASP A 537 25.78 10.36 4.61
N VAL A 538 27.05 10.35 4.98
CA VAL A 538 27.57 10.00 6.32
C VAL A 538 28.38 11.18 6.85
N THR A 539 28.01 11.66 8.04
CA THR A 539 28.73 12.76 8.70
C THR A 539 28.60 12.64 10.23
N THR A 540 29.23 13.51 10.98
CA THR A 540 29.02 13.62 12.43
C THR A 540 27.80 14.52 12.71
N VAL A 541 27.07 14.23 13.81
CA VAL A 541 25.92 15.04 14.25
C VAL A 541 26.30 16.52 14.41
N LYS A 542 27.54 16.83 14.76
CA LYS A 542 28.07 18.20 14.88
C LYS A 542 27.93 19.02 13.58
N GLN A 543 27.97 18.37 12.42
CA GLN A 543 27.88 19.02 11.10
C GLN A 543 26.44 19.21 10.62
N VAL A 544 25.46 18.62 11.33
CA VAL A 544 24.05 18.68 10.96
C VAL A 544 23.36 19.85 11.67
N LYS A 545 22.68 20.70 10.91
CA LYS A 545 21.95 21.86 11.42
C LYS A 545 20.50 21.84 10.96
N LYS A 546 19.60 22.44 11.73
CA LYS A 546 18.20 22.63 11.31
C LYS A 546 18.12 23.65 10.18
N VAL A 547 17.14 23.44 9.29
CA VAL A 547 16.78 24.46 8.29
C VAL A 547 16.18 25.69 8.97
N PRO A 548 16.34 26.90 8.37
CA PRO A 548 15.76 28.14 8.92
C PRO A 548 14.24 28.11 9.08
N SER A 549 13.51 27.37 8.23
CA SER A 549 12.05 27.22 8.31
C SER A 549 11.57 26.47 9.55
N GLY A 550 12.46 25.76 10.26
CA GLY A 550 12.13 25.00 11.47
C GLY A 550 11.24 23.78 11.24
N LYS A 551 11.03 23.34 10.00
CA LYS A 551 10.26 22.14 9.69
C LYS A 551 10.94 20.91 10.29
N PRO A 552 10.20 19.99 10.98
CA PRO A 552 10.77 18.80 11.56
C PRO A 552 11.44 17.90 10.51
N GLY A 553 12.51 17.22 10.89
CA GLY A 553 13.22 16.26 10.04
C GLY A 553 14.05 16.86 8.91
N MET A 554 13.91 18.18 8.61
CA MET A 554 14.68 18.84 7.58
C MET A 554 15.99 19.40 8.13
N VAL A 555 17.10 19.06 7.48
CA VAL A 555 18.44 19.42 7.93
C VAL A 555 19.32 19.94 6.80
N ILE A 556 20.35 20.72 7.19
CA ILE A 556 21.43 21.20 6.31
C ILE A 556 22.74 20.64 6.87
N TYR A 557 23.58 20.10 6.00
CA TYR A 557 24.93 19.63 6.32
C TYR A 557 25.88 19.93 5.16
N HIS A 558 27.12 20.23 5.44
CA HIS A 558 28.08 20.68 4.40
C HIS A 558 29.29 19.78 4.25
N THR A 559 29.68 19.08 5.33
CA THR A 559 30.85 18.21 5.33
C THR A 559 30.39 16.78 5.56
N TYR A 560 30.47 15.95 4.52
CA TYR A 560 30.01 14.57 4.55
C TYR A 560 30.81 13.70 3.58
N ARG A 561 30.74 12.39 3.75
CA ARG A 561 31.16 11.39 2.75
C ARG A 561 29.94 10.62 2.29
N THR A 562 29.94 10.18 1.04
CA THR A 562 28.84 9.39 0.48
C THR A 562 29.28 7.92 0.38
N ALA A 563 28.53 7.03 1.01
CA ALA A 563 28.66 5.58 0.87
C ALA A 563 27.60 5.08 -0.13
N ILE A 564 27.98 4.16 -1.01
CA ILE A 564 27.05 3.50 -1.94
C ILE A 564 26.77 2.12 -1.38
N VAL A 565 25.50 1.84 -1.04
CA VAL A 565 25.10 0.62 -0.33
C VAL A 565 23.81 0.02 -0.91
N ASN A 566 23.60 -1.26 -0.64
CA ASN A 566 22.31 -1.93 -0.90
C ASN A 566 21.43 -1.89 0.36
N PRO A 567 20.10 -1.78 0.23
CA PRO A 567 19.17 -1.54 1.34
C PRO A 567 18.79 -2.80 2.15
N TYR A 568 19.68 -3.78 2.26
CA TYR A 568 19.45 -5.02 3.01
C TYR A 568 20.51 -5.16 4.10
N PRO A 569 20.29 -4.54 5.28
CA PRO A 569 21.28 -4.57 6.34
C PRO A 569 21.35 -5.96 7.01
N ASP A 570 22.58 -6.43 7.23
CA ASP A 570 22.86 -7.62 8.02
C ASP A 570 23.05 -7.22 9.50
N VAL A 571 22.00 -6.65 10.10
CA VAL A 571 21.98 -6.19 11.50
C VAL A 571 20.94 -6.94 12.30
N ARG A 572 21.23 -7.19 13.58
CA ARG A 572 20.26 -7.77 14.50
C ARG A 572 19.25 -6.71 14.93
N ILE A 573 17.96 -7.02 14.81
CA ILE A 573 16.88 -6.21 15.41
C ILE A 573 16.92 -6.47 16.91
N ASP A 574 16.98 -5.40 17.71
CA ASP A 574 16.88 -5.51 19.17
C ASP A 574 15.51 -6.10 19.55
N PRO A 575 15.44 -7.12 20.42
CA PRO A 575 14.17 -7.72 20.88
C PRO A 575 13.15 -6.71 21.42
N LEU A 576 13.60 -5.59 21.98
CA LEU A 576 12.71 -4.49 22.42
C LEU A 576 11.95 -3.82 21.28
N ASN A 577 12.38 -3.99 20.02
CA ASN A 577 11.61 -3.54 18.84
C ASN A 577 10.57 -4.57 18.40
N ALA A 578 10.74 -5.85 18.70
CA ALA A 578 9.79 -6.92 18.38
C ALA A 578 8.49 -6.78 19.19
N GLU A 579 8.56 -6.36 20.46
CA GLU A 579 7.37 -6.10 21.28
C GLU A 579 6.53 -4.89 20.80
N ALA A 580 7.16 -3.92 20.13
CA ALA A 580 6.46 -2.76 19.54
C ALA A 580 5.78 -3.10 18.20
N THR A 581 6.13 -4.22 17.57
CA THR A 581 5.53 -4.70 16.30
C THR A 581 4.45 -5.76 16.53
N GLY A 582 4.18 -6.16 17.77
CA GLY A 582 3.06 -7.04 18.15
C GLY A 582 3.21 -8.47 17.63
N GLU A 583 4.38 -9.10 17.85
CA GLU A 583 4.48 -10.55 17.87
C GLU A 583 3.86 -11.17 19.12
#